data_dac1a85c5977f56f32b51d8b9f48a4c3
#
_entry.id   dac1a85c5977f56f32b51d8b9f48a4c3
#
_cell.length_a   1.000
_cell.length_b   1.000
_cell.length_c   1.000
_cell.angle_alpha   90.00
_cell.angle_beta   90.00
_cell.angle_gamma   90.00
#
_symmetry.space_group_name_H-M   'P 1'
#
loop_
_entity.id
_entity.type
_entity.pdbx_description
1 polymer ?
#
loop_
_entity_poly.entity_id
_entity_poly.type
_entity_poly.pdbx_seq_one_letter_code
_entity_poly.pdbx_strand_id
1 'polypeptide(L)'
;MAGFQLSELKLTGYFPGVVGKITEFHATYYYENWGFDVSFETQVGRELSEFLMGFQEKRDGFWVATIAGGFAGAIAIDGRQAGKEGARVRWFIVTPGFQGKGIGRTLLRKSIEFCKEAGYKRIYLWTFKGLEPARYLYELEGFRLCKEHEVRQWGQDIVEQMFKLNLEP
;
A
#
# COMPACT_ATOMS: atom_id res chain seq x y z
N MET A 1 20.24 -22.30 7.14
CA MET A 1 19.06 -21.41 7.15
C MET A 1 18.07 -21.89 6.10
N ALA A 2 16.88 -22.31 6.50
CA ALA A 2 15.83 -22.62 5.54
C ALA A 2 15.44 -21.31 4.84
N GLY A 3 15.61 -21.25 3.53
CA GLY A 3 15.20 -20.09 2.73
C GLY A 3 13.69 -19.95 2.75
N PHE A 4 13.22 -18.72 2.85
CA PHE A 4 11.81 -18.36 2.71
C PHE A 4 11.24 -18.92 1.39
N GLN A 5 10.08 -19.56 1.46
CA GLN A 5 9.32 -19.97 0.27
C GLN A 5 8.00 -19.21 0.20
N LEU A 6 7.64 -18.77 -1.01
CA LEU A 6 6.37 -18.05 -1.25
C LEU A 6 5.15 -18.87 -0.84
N SER A 7 5.27 -20.20 -0.81
CA SER A 7 4.25 -21.14 -0.34
C SER A 7 3.91 -20.97 1.16
N GLU A 8 4.80 -20.36 1.94
CA GLU A 8 4.58 -20.07 3.37
C GLU A 8 3.84 -18.76 3.60
N LEU A 9 3.61 -17.97 2.54
CA LEU A 9 2.90 -16.70 2.60
C LEU A 9 1.41 -16.93 2.83
N LYS A 10 0.87 -16.26 3.83
CA LYS A 10 -0.58 -16.20 4.07
C LYS A 10 -1.07 -14.77 3.93
N LEU A 11 -2.21 -14.60 3.27
CA LEU A 11 -2.91 -13.32 3.22
C LEU A 11 -4.11 -13.39 4.17
N THR A 12 -4.15 -12.45 5.11
CA THR A 12 -5.25 -12.32 6.08
C THR A 12 -5.90 -10.95 5.97
N GLY A 13 -7.01 -10.75 6.66
CA GLY A 13 -7.60 -9.42 6.87
C GLY A 13 -7.12 -8.81 8.19
N TYR A 14 -8.00 -8.02 8.81
CA TYR A 14 -7.74 -7.41 10.11
C TYR A 14 -7.51 -8.46 11.19
N PHE A 15 -6.57 -8.16 12.09
CA PHE A 15 -6.40 -8.84 13.38
C PHE A 15 -5.95 -7.82 14.44
N PRO A 16 -6.22 -8.06 15.73
CA PRO A 16 -5.81 -7.12 16.78
C PRO A 16 -4.32 -6.84 16.76
N GLY A 17 -3.98 -5.54 16.79
CA GLY A 17 -2.60 -5.07 16.74
C GLY A 17 -2.08 -4.71 15.34
N VAL A 18 -2.80 -5.05 14.27
CA VAL A 18 -2.31 -4.79 12.90
C VAL A 18 -2.21 -3.30 12.58
N VAL A 19 -3.09 -2.47 13.11
CA VAL A 19 -2.99 -1.00 12.93
C VAL A 19 -1.67 -0.48 13.49
N GLY A 20 -1.31 -0.94 14.67
CA GLY A 20 -0.01 -0.59 15.28
C GLY A 20 1.17 -1.09 14.46
N LYS A 21 1.12 -2.32 13.97
CA LYS A 21 2.20 -2.89 13.15
C LYS A 21 2.39 -2.13 11.84
N ILE A 22 1.33 -1.87 11.10
CA ILE A 22 1.40 -1.12 9.83
C ILE A 22 1.92 0.29 10.08
N THR A 23 1.44 0.96 11.12
CA THR A 23 1.88 2.30 11.49
C THR A 23 3.37 2.31 11.86
N GLU A 24 3.80 1.38 12.72
CA GLU A 24 5.19 1.25 13.13
C GLU A 24 6.12 1.04 11.93
N PHE A 25 5.81 0.08 11.06
CA PHE A 25 6.67 -0.21 9.91
C PHE A 25 6.72 0.94 8.91
N HIS A 26 5.61 1.63 8.68
CA HIS A 26 5.61 2.86 7.85
C HIS A 26 6.47 3.95 8.49
N ALA A 27 6.22 4.27 9.75
CA ALA A 27 6.92 5.33 10.45
C ALA A 27 8.43 5.08 10.51
N THR A 28 8.84 3.88 10.89
CA THR A 28 10.25 3.51 11.03
C THR A 28 10.97 3.53 9.69
N TYR A 29 10.40 2.87 8.69
CA TYR A 29 11.00 2.78 7.35
C TYR A 29 11.19 4.16 6.72
N TYR A 30 10.16 5.01 6.75
CA TYR A 30 10.22 6.32 6.11
C TYR A 30 11.03 7.34 6.93
N TYR A 31 11.11 7.18 8.24
CA TYR A 31 12.04 7.97 9.04
C TYR A 31 13.50 7.62 8.71
N GLU A 32 13.84 6.34 8.71
CA GLU A 32 15.23 5.90 8.48
C GLU A 32 15.72 6.23 7.06
N ASN A 33 14.86 6.13 6.05
CA ASN A 33 15.26 6.30 4.66
C ASN A 33 14.99 7.71 4.11
N TRP A 34 14.03 8.44 4.68
CA TRP A 34 13.55 9.72 4.13
C TRP A 34 13.50 10.84 5.15
N GLY A 35 13.66 10.55 6.44
CA GLY A 35 13.59 11.55 7.49
C GLY A 35 12.20 12.08 7.79
N PHE A 36 11.13 11.34 7.46
CA PHE A 36 9.78 11.77 7.75
C PHE A 36 9.54 11.86 9.26
N ASP A 37 8.87 12.91 9.69
CA ASP A 37 8.68 13.24 11.09
C ASP A 37 7.39 12.62 11.69
N VAL A 38 7.08 13.02 12.93
CA VAL A 38 5.91 12.52 13.67
C VAL A 38 4.59 12.79 12.93
N SER A 39 4.52 13.82 12.10
CA SER A 39 3.30 14.11 11.34
C SER A 39 2.95 13.01 10.33
N PHE A 40 3.96 12.31 9.81
CA PHE A 40 3.74 11.14 8.96
C PHE A 40 3.15 9.96 9.76
N GLU A 41 3.77 9.62 10.89
CA GLU A 41 3.29 8.51 11.73
C GLU A 41 1.85 8.74 12.20
N THR A 42 1.56 9.94 12.72
CA THR A 42 0.22 10.25 13.22
C THR A 42 -0.83 10.27 12.11
N GLN A 43 -0.46 10.70 10.91
CA GLN A 43 -1.35 10.65 9.75
C GLN A 43 -1.65 9.21 9.33
N VAL A 44 -0.63 8.36 9.22
CA VAL A 44 -0.81 6.93 8.89
C VAL A 44 -1.74 6.27 9.91
N GLY A 45 -1.46 6.41 11.19
CA GLY A 45 -2.26 5.79 12.25
C GLY A 45 -3.70 6.26 12.27
N ARG A 46 -3.92 7.57 12.14
CA ARG A 46 -5.27 8.15 12.11
C ARG A 46 -6.07 7.70 10.89
N GLU A 47 -5.52 7.86 9.71
CA GLU A 47 -6.24 7.54 8.47
C GLU A 47 -6.50 6.05 8.32
N LEU A 48 -5.56 5.20 8.72
CA LEU A 48 -5.75 3.74 8.73
C LEU A 48 -6.83 3.33 9.71
N SER A 49 -6.86 3.95 10.90
CA SER A 49 -7.90 3.69 11.91
C SER A 49 -9.30 4.10 11.39
N GLU A 50 -9.40 5.27 10.78
CA GLU A 50 -10.65 5.75 10.18
C GLU A 50 -11.13 4.83 9.06
N PHE A 51 -10.21 4.39 8.20
CA PHE A 51 -10.51 3.47 7.11
C PHE A 51 -11.08 2.14 7.63
N LEU A 52 -10.43 1.53 8.62
CA LEU A 52 -10.86 0.24 9.17
C LEU A 52 -12.18 0.36 9.95
N MET A 53 -12.40 1.46 10.66
CA MET A 53 -13.68 1.71 11.34
C MET A 53 -14.85 1.85 10.37
N GLY A 54 -14.60 2.42 9.19
CA GLY A 54 -15.62 2.58 8.14
C GLY A 54 -15.58 1.52 7.04
N PHE A 55 -14.86 0.43 7.25
CA PHE A 55 -14.64 -0.62 6.24
C PHE A 55 -15.94 -1.28 5.80
N GLN A 56 -16.11 -1.42 4.46
CA GLN A 56 -17.22 -2.13 3.85
C GLN A 56 -16.68 -3.19 2.88
N GLU A 57 -16.97 -4.43 3.18
CA GLU A 57 -16.36 -5.61 2.54
C GLU A 57 -16.38 -5.62 1.00
N LYS A 58 -17.47 -5.18 0.37
CA LYS A 58 -17.59 -5.18 -1.09
C LYS A 58 -17.01 -3.93 -1.75
N ARG A 59 -16.78 -2.89 -0.98
CA ARG A 59 -16.25 -1.60 -1.44
C ARG A 59 -14.75 -1.49 -1.22
N ASP A 60 -14.29 -1.97 -0.08
CA ASP A 60 -12.92 -1.80 0.39
C ASP A 60 -12.21 -3.16 0.46
N GLY A 61 -10.90 -3.13 0.30
CA GLY A 61 -10.05 -4.31 0.46
C GLY A 61 -8.93 -4.05 1.46
N PHE A 62 -8.57 -5.07 2.23
CA PHE A 62 -7.49 -4.98 3.19
C PHE A 62 -6.83 -6.34 3.34
N TRP A 63 -5.55 -6.41 3.01
CA TRP A 63 -4.78 -7.66 3.04
C TRP A 63 -3.49 -7.46 3.79
N VAL A 64 -3.21 -8.40 4.68
CA VAL A 64 -1.97 -8.47 5.46
C VAL A 64 -1.25 -9.75 5.09
N ALA A 65 0.00 -9.61 4.67
CA ALA A 65 0.87 -10.73 4.38
C ALA A 65 1.59 -11.16 5.66
N THR A 66 1.48 -12.44 6.00
CA THR A 66 2.20 -13.03 7.12
C THR A 66 3.01 -14.24 6.66
N ILE A 67 4.14 -14.46 7.30
CA ILE A 67 5.02 -15.61 7.06
C ILE A 67 5.38 -16.21 8.41
N ALA A 68 5.05 -17.47 8.62
CA ALA A 68 5.25 -18.16 9.91
C ALA A 68 4.70 -17.36 11.10
N GLY A 69 3.55 -16.70 10.92
CA GLY A 69 2.90 -15.85 11.92
C GLY A 69 3.48 -14.46 12.08
N GLY A 70 4.57 -14.11 11.37
CA GLY A 70 5.20 -12.79 11.41
C GLY A 70 4.66 -11.85 10.32
N PHE A 71 4.53 -10.57 10.64
CA PHE A 71 4.10 -9.54 9.70
C PHE A 71 5.15 -9.35 8.60
N ALA A 72 4.75 -9.45 7.34
CA ALA A 72 5.63 -9.29 6.19
C ALA A 72 5.24 -8.13 5.28
N GLY A 73 4.00 -7.71 5.29
CA GLY A 73 3.54 -6.59 4.47
C GLY A 73 2.03 -6.40 4.54
N ALA A 74 1.55 -5.35 3.89
CA ALA A 74 0.12 -5.05 3.81
C ALA A 74 -0.18 -4.19 2.58
N ILE A 75 -1.45 -4.18 2.19
CA ILE A 75 -2.00 -3.29 1.17
C ILE A 75 -3.49 -3.10 1.45
N ALA A 76 -4.00 -1.93 1.11
CA ALA A 76 -5.43 -1.67 1.19
C ALA A 76 -5.96 -1.06 -0.11
N ILE A 77 -7.23 -1.30 -0.38
CA ILE A 77 -8.02 -0.60 -1.39
C ILE A 77 -9.10 0.20 -0.67
N ASP A 78 -9.04 1.50 -0.84
CA ASP A 78 -10.04 2.43 -0.34
C ASP A 78 -10.99 2.79 -1.50
N GLY A 79 -12.20 2.27 -1.43
CA GLY A 79 -13.22 2.46 -2.46
C GLY A 79 -14.15 3.64 -2.21
N ARG A 80 -13.97 4.41 -1.14
CA ARG A 80 -14.90 5.49 -0.76
C ARG A 80 -15.09 6.57 -1.83
N GLN A 81 -14.08 6.81 -2.66
CA GLN A 81 -14.11 7.79 -3.75
C GLN A 81 -14.06 7.16 -5.13
N ALA A 82 -14.38 5.88 -5.24
CA ALA A 82 -14.22 5.11 -6.49
C ALA A 82 -15.04 5.67 -7.67
N GLY A 83 -16.17 6.30 -7.41
CA GLY A 83 -17.00 6.92 -8.44
C GLY A 83 -16.44 8.21 -9.04
N LYS A 84 -15.45 8.82 -8.40
CA LYS A 84 -14.81 10.08 -8.84
C LYS A 84 -13.43 9.83 -9.42
N GLU A 85 -12.48 9.49 -8.55
CA GLU A 85 -11.06 9.34 -8.91
C GLU A 85 -10.68 7.91 -9.29
N GLY A 86 -11.41 6.93 -8.81
CA GLY A 86 -11.09 5.52 -8.85
C GLY A 86 -10.88 4.94 -7.46
N ALA A 87 -10.66 3.64 -7.37
CA ALA A 87 -10.28 2.98 -6.13
C ALA A 87 -8.82 3.34 -5.79
N ARG A 88 -8.55 3.62 -4.53
CA ARG A 88 -7.21 4.07 -4.11
C ARG A 88 -6.43 2.96 -3.43
N VAL A 89 -5.23 2.67 -3.91
CA VAL A 89 -4.25 1.85 -3.18
C VAL A 89 -3.68 2.67 -2.03
N ARG A 90 -3.68 2.10 -0.82
CA ARG A 90 -3.14 2.76 0.37
C ARG A 90 -2.35 1.76 1.22
N TRP A 91 -1.46 2.30 2.04
CA TRP A 91 -0.67 1.56 3.03
C TRP A 91 -0.03 0.29 2.47
N PHE A 92 0.54 0.43 1.28
CA PHE A 92 1.29 -0.63 0.64
C PHE A 92 2.72 -0.65 1.18
N ILE A 93 3.06 -1.70 1.89
CA ILE A 93 4.39 -1.87 2.45
C ILE A 93 4.79 -3.35 2.48
N VAL A 94 6.06 -3.61 2.24
CA VAL A 94 6.71 -4.90 2.51
C VAL A 94 7.87 -4.62 3.46
N THR A 95 7.94 -5.35 4.56
CA THR A 95 8.99 -5.13 5.56
C THR A 95 10.37 -5.40 4.97
N PRO A 96 11.43 -4.66 5.38
CA PRO A 96 12.75 -4.76 4.76
C PRO A 96 13.30 -6.18 4.67
N GLY A 97 13.07 -7.03 5.68
CA GLY A 97 13.53 -8.42 5.69
C GLY A 97 12.87 -9.31 4.64
N PHE A 98 11.75 -8.89 4.07
CA PHE A 98 10.99 -9.66 3.08
C PHE A 98 10.91 -9.00 1.70
N GLN A 99 11.63 -7.90 1.48
CA GLN A 99 11.68 -7.25 0.17
C GLN A 99 12.44 -8.10 -0.85
N GLY A 100 12.09 -7.96 -2.13
CA GLY A 100 12.74 -8.68 -3.22
C GLY A 100 12.35 -10.15 -3.34
N LYS A 101 11.28 -10.60 -2.68
CA LYS A 101 10.83 -12.01 -2.63
C LYS A 101 9.46 -12.24 -3.27
N GLY A 102 8.92 -11.25 -3.97
CA GLY A 102 7.64 -11.36 -4.67
C GLY A 102 6.40 -11.05 -3.84
N ILE A 103 6.54 -10.70 -2.56
CA ILE A 103 5.40 -10.40 -1.67
C ILE A 103 4.68 -9.14 -2.13
N GLY A 104 5.41 -8.08 -2.47
CA GLY A 104 4.84 -6.84 -2.97
C GLY A 104 4.00 -7.05 -4.21
N ARG A 105 4.51 -7.84 -5.16
CA ARG A 105 3.78 -8.17 -6.38
C ARG A 105 2.51 -8.96 -6.09
N THR A 106 2.58 -9.92 -5.18
CA THR A 106 1.42 -10.72 -4.76
C THR A 106 0.34 -9.83 -4.14
N LEU A 107 0.71 -8.93 -3.23
CA LEU A 107 -0.22 -7.98 -2.61
C LEU A 107 -0.85 -7.05 -3.65
N LEU A 108 -0.04 -6.47 -4.52
CA LEU A 108 -0.53 -5.53 -5.56
C LEU A 108 -1.49 -6.23 -6.52
N ARG A 109 -1.17 -7.43 -6.99
CA ARG A 109 -2.05 -8.21 -7.87
C ARG A 109 -3.36 -8.58 -7.18
N LYS A 110 -3.31 -8.96 -5.90
CA LYS A 110 -4.53 -9.25 -5.13
C LYS A 110 -5.44 -8.03 -5.05
N SER A 111 -4.88 -6.86 -4.83
CA SER A 111 -5.65 -5.61 -4.79
C SER A 111 -6.25 -5.25 -6.15
N ILE A 112 -5.53 -5.48 -7.25
CA ILE A 112 -6.02 -5.25 -8.62
C ILE A 112 -7.17 -6.23 -8.95
N GLU A 113 -7.01 -7.50 -8.61
CA GLU A 113 -8.05 -8.53 -8.78
C GLU A 113 -9.34 -8.13 -8.07
N PHE A 114 -9.24 -7.74 -6.80
CA PHE A 114 -10.38 -7.23 -6.04
C PHE A 114 -11.09 -6.07 -6.75
N CYS A 115 -10.33 -5.09 -7.25
CA CYS A 115 -10.89 -3.94 -7.95
C CYS A 115 -11.65 -4.34 -9.23
N LYS A 116 -11.13 -5.32 -9.96
CA LYS A 116 -11.81 -5.86 -11.15
C LYS A 116 -13.12 -6.55 -10.77
N GLU A 117 -13.11 -7.38 -9.74
CA GLU A 117 -14.30 -8.07 -9.23
C GLU A 117 -15.35 -7.10 -8.69
N ALA A 118 -14.91 -6.02 -8.04
CA ALA A 118 -15.79 -4.95 -7.55
C ALA A 118 -16.38 -4.08 -8.67
N GLY A 119 -15.91 -4.23 -9.90
CA GLY A 119 -16.38 -3.46 -11.05
C GLY A 119 -15.80 -2.04 -11.11
N TYR A 120 -14.70 -1.77 -10.44
CA TYR A 120 -14.04 -0.47 -10.51
C TYR A 120 -13.38 -0.28 -11.88
N LYS A 121 -13.48 0.94 -12.41
CA LYS A 121 -12.94 1.28 -13.74
C LYS A 121 -11.48 1.70 -13.70
N ARG A 122 -11.05 2.23 -12.57
CA ARG A 122 -9.71 2.77 -12.38
C ARG A 122 -9.21 2.52 -10.97
N ILE A 123 -7.90 2.37 -10.87
CA ILE A 123 -7.17 2.35 -9.60
C ILE A 123 -6.15 3.51 -9.65
N TYR A 124 -5.95 4.20 -8.54
CA TYR A 124 -4.88 5.18 -8.43
C TYR A 124 -4.14 5.04 -7.11
N LEU A 125 -2.97 5.61 -7.06
CA LEU A 125 -2.17 5.68 -5.84
C LEU A 125 -1.35 6.96 -5.82
N TRP A 126 -1.06 7.41 -4.62
CA TRP A 126 -0.10 8.47 -4.38
C TRP A 126 1.17 7.89 -3.79
N THR A 127 2.31 8.32 -4.31
CA THR A 127 3.65 7.97 -3.86
C THR A 127 4.53 9.20 -4.02
N PHE A 128 5.85 9.02 -3.89
CA PHE A 128 6.78 10.11 -4.14
C PHE A 128 8.03 9.58 -4.86
N LYS A 129 8.74 10.49 -5.51
CA LYS A 129 9.94 10.17 -6.29
C LYS A 129 11.04 9.64 -5.37
N GLY A 130 11.65 8.53 -5.78
CA GLY A 130 12.74 7.90 -5.05
C GLY A 130 12.41 6.49 -4.54
N LEU A 131 11.14 6.11 -4.52
CA LEU A 131 10.70 4.75 -4.18
C LEU A 131 10.76 3.83 -5.42
N GLU A 132 11.95 3.63 -5.96
CA GLU A 132 12.16 2.94 -7.25
C GLU A 132 11.66 1.49 -7.28
N PRO A 133 11.87 0.64 -6.25
CA PRO A 133 11.33 -0.71 -6.26
C PRO A 133 9.80 -0.76 -6.33
N ALA A 134 9.11 0.13 -5.62
CA ALA A 134 7.65 0.22 -5.66
C ALA A 134 7.18 0.72 -7.03
N ARG A 135 7.82 1.77 -7.56
CA ARG A 135 7.53 2.29 -8.89
C ARG A 135 7.66 1.22 -9.97
N TYR A 136 8.72 0.41 -9.90
CA TYR A 136 8.94 -0.69 -10.84
C TYR A 136 7.75 -1.67 -10.81
N LEU A 137 7.25 -2.03 -9.63
CA LEU A 137 6.09 -2.91 -9.49
C LEU A 137 4.83 -2.28 -10.09
N TYR A 138 4.60 -0.99 -9.84
CA TYR A 138 3.44 -0.28 -10.39
C TYR A 138 3.46 -0.29 -11.92
N GLU A 139 4.60 0.08 -12.52
CA GLU A 139 4.76 0.12 -13.96
C GLU A 139 4.63 -1.28 -14.59
N LEU A 140 5.16 -2.31 -13.92
CA LEU A 140 5.05 -3.69 -14.37
C LEU A 140 3.60 -4.17 -14.43
N GLU A 141 2.75 -3.73 -13.50
CA GLU A 141 1.33 -4.06 -13.49
C GLU A 141 0.47 -3.10 -14.33
N GLY A 142 1.08 -2.17 -15.04
CA GLY A 142 0.42 -1.29 -16.00
C GLY A 142 0.03 0.09 -15.49
N PHE A 143 0.39 0.43 -14.25
CA PHE A 143 0.18 1.79 -13.74
C PHE A 143 1.08 2.78 -14.50
N ARG A 144 0.57 4.00 -14.71
CA ARG A 144 1.29 5.07 -15.39
C ARG A 144 1.29 6.34 -14.55
N LEU A 145 2.42 7.05 -14.57
CA LEU A 145 2.55 8.35 -13.92
C LEU A 145 1.60 9.35 -14.60
N CYS A 146 0.74 9.99 -13.81
CA CYS A 146 -0.27 10.94 -14.29
C CYS A 146 -0.05 12.35 -13.77
N LYS A 147 0.48 12.49 -12.56
CA LYS A 147 0.74 13.80 -11.94
C LYS A 147 2.05 13.74 -11.16
N GLU A 148 2.77 14.86 -11.18
CA GLU A 148 3.99 15.03 -10.40
C GLU A 148 4.09 16.49 -9.97
N HIS A 149 4.35 16.75 -8.69
CA HIS A 149 4.56 18.11 -8.19
C HIS A 149 5.40 18.10 -6.91
N GLU A 150 6.12 19.19 -6.70
CA GLU A 150 6.89 19.39 -5.48
C GLU A 150 5.95 19.80 -4.33
N VAL A 151 6.20 19.25 -3.14
CA VAL A 151 5.44 19.56 -1.94
C VAL A 151 6.33 19.44 -0.70
N ARG A 152 6.10 20.31 0.28
CA ARG A 152 6.70 20.17 1.61
C ARG A 152 5.72 19.43 2.51
N GLN A 153 6.13 18.26 2.95
CA GLN A 153 5.27 17.38 3.72
C GLN A 153 6.12 16.49 4.65
N TRP A 154 5.60 16.22 5.83
CA TRP A 154 6.26 15.35 6.82
C TRP A 154 7.69 15.78 7.17
N GLY A 155 7.93 17.12 7.19
CA GLY A 155 9.21 17.69 7.48
C GLY A 155 10.23 17.67 6.34
N GLN A 156 9.84 17.26 5.14
CA GLN A 156 10.73 17.11 3.99
C GLN A 156 10.17 17.75 2.73
N ASP A 157 11.05 18.13 1.81
CA ASP A 157 10.69 18.50 0.46
C ASP A 157 10.68 17.24 -0.39
N ILE A 158 9.52 16.87 -0.93
CA ILE A 158 9.35 15.67 -1.75
C ILE A 158 8.68 16.00 -3.07
N VAL A 159 8.91 15.15 -4.06
CA VAL A 159 8.18 15.20 -5.33
C VAL A 159 7.08 14.13 -5.26
N GLU A 160 5.84 14.59 -5.05
CA GLU A 160 4.68 13.71 -4.97
C GLU A 160 4.27 13.24 -6.36
N GLN A 161 3.92 11.97 -6.49
CA GLN A 161 3.57 11.34 -7.77
C GLN A 161 2.25 10.59 -7.64
N MET A 162 1.39 10.75 -8.65
CA MET A 162 0.16 9.95 -8.79
C MET A 162 0.30 8.98 -9.95
N PHE A 163 0.05 7.71 -9.70
CA PHE A 163 -0.02 6.67 -10.73
C PHE A 163 -1.46 6.17 -10.88
N LYS A 164 -1.85 5.86 -12.10
CA LYS A 164 -3.19 5.32 -12.41
C LYS A 164 -3.09 4.05 -13.25
N LEU A 165 -4.06 3.16 -13.03
CA LEU A 165 -4.29 1.98 -13.83
C LEU A 165 -5.75 1.96 -14.28
N ASN A 166 -5.97 1.89 -15.60
CA ASN A 166 -7.32 1.68 -16.16
C ASN A 166 -7.62 0.18 -16.21
N LEU A 167 -8.78 -0.20 -15.69
CA LEU A 167 -9.22 -1.59 -15.63
C LEU A 167 -10.20 -1.94 -16.76
N GLU A 168 -10.72 -0.93 -17.45
CA GLU A 168 -11.58 -1.17 -18.61
C GLU A 168 -10.77 -1.64 -19.81
N PRO A 169 -11.30 -2.61 -20.58
CA PRO A 169 -10.67 -3.03 -21.82
C PRO A 169 -10.62 -1.92 -22.87
#